data_62c99a67dbe5ad4eab4526b421130714
#
_entry.id   62c99a67dbe5ad4eab4526b421130714
#
_cell.length_a   1.000
_cell.length_b   1.000
_cell.length_c   1.000
_cell.angle_alpha   90.00
_cell.angle_beta   90.00
_cell.angle_gamma   90.00
#
_symmetry.space_group_name_H-M   'P 1'
#
loop_
_entity.id
_entity.type
_entity.pdbx_description
1 polymer ?
#
loop_
_entity_poly.entity_id
_entity_poly.type
_entity_poly.pdbx_seq_one_letter_code
_entity_poly.pdbx_strand_id
1 'polypeptide(L)'
;MKNQSIVAVLIICIECLAASVIAQDNAFTVALTDPAKRGKIKVHLNSGSITIKGTARKDVLIRYKAEEDDEEGKSKTKGGLKRVGGGGMDLEASENGNAVTVKSDSWNNEINLDIEIPVGFDIEAHTYNNGDLMMSNIQGELALTNYNGEITALNISGSVIATTYNGEIKVTFDKVKDGAPMSYHTYNGDVDVSFPAAVKTSLKMKTEQGDIYTDFDMKITSSGPKKTEDNKSGTSRIVIDDWKKGDINGGGAEITMKTNNGDVYIRKKG
;
A
#
# COMPACT_ATOMS: atom_id res chain seq x y z
N MET A 1 -4.40 39.19 -82.42
CA MET A 1 -5.23 38.43 -81.49
C MET A 1 -4.31 37.55 -80.66
N LYS A 2 -4.05 37.92 -79.45
CA LYS A 2 -3.11 37.23 -78.54
C LYS A 2 -3.89 36.32 -77.57
N ASN A 3 -3.70 35.00 -77.64
CA ASN A 3 -4.19 34.06 -76.71
C ASN A 3 -3.28 34.07 -75.43
N GLN A 4 -3.84 34.40 -74.29
CA GLN A 4 -3.20 34.21 -73.01
C GLN A 4 -3.71 32.90 -72.40
N SER A 5 -2.82 31.96 -72.29
CA SER A 5 -3.07 30.71 -71.54
C SER A 5 -2.86 30.98 -70.04
N ILE A 6 -3.92 30.78 -69.29
CA ILE A 6 -3.91 30.82 -67.80
C ILE A 6 -3.48 29.44 -67.35
N VAL A 7 -2.26 29.38 -66.74
CA VAL A 7 -1.78 28.18 -66.01
C VAL A 7 -2.33 28.28 -64.59
N ALA A 8 -3.26 27.43 -64.24
CA ALA A 8 -3.74 27.27 -62.85
C ALA A 8 -2.74 26.37 -62.11
N VAL A 9 -2.05 26.97 -61.14
CA VAL A 9 -1.19 26.22 -60.22
C VAL A 9 -2.08 25.68 -59.11
N LEU A 10 -2.28 24.37 -59.10
CA LEU A 10 -2.99 23.64 -58.02
C LEU A 10 -1.99 23.42 -56.86
N ILE A 11 -2.15 24.22 -55.81
CA ILE A 11 -1.40 23.99 -54.55
C ILE A 11 -2.11 22.91 -53.79
N ILE A 12 -1.58 21.69 -53.77
CA ILE A 12 -2.03 20.61 -52.91
C ILE A 12 -1.44 20.87 -51.52
N CYS A 13 -2.26 21.39 -50.58
CA CYS A 13 -1.94 21.38 -49.17
C CYS A 13 -2.01 19.93 -48.67
N ILE A 14 -0.86 19.34 -48.45
CA ILE A 14 -0.77 18.09 -47.66
C ILE A 14 -0.92 18.49 -46.19
N GLU A 15 -2.14 18.38 -45.66
CA GLU A 15 -2.33 18.41 -44.23
C GLU A 15 -1.72 17.13 -43.63
N CYS A 16 -0.58 17.29 -42.98
CA CYS A 16 -0.05 16.28 -42.08
C CYS A 16 -1.04 16.09 -40.94
N LEU A 17 -1.93 15.11 -41.05
CA LEU A 17 -2.62 14.56 -39.89
C LEU A 17 -1.54 13.98 -38.99
N ALA A 18 -1.13 14.74 -37.98
CA ALA A 18 -0.46 14.20 -36.84
C ALA A 18 -1.46 13.27 -36.14
N ALA A 19 -1.38 11.97 -36.43
CA ALA A 19 -2.05 10.97 -35.62
C ALA A 19 -1.48 11.13 -34.19
N SER A 20 -2.26 11.81 -33.34
CA SER A 20 -2.07 11.72 -31.90
C SER A 20 -2.20 10.24 -31.55
N VAL A 21 -1.09 9.61 -31.22
CA VAL A 21 -1.08 8.32 -30.52
C VAL A 21 -1.82 8.59 -29.22
N ILE A 22 -3.10 8.24 -29.20
CA ILE A 22 -3.87 8.15 -27.95
C ILE A 22 -3.20 6.98 -27.23
N ALA A 23 -2.36 7.29 -26.23
CA ALA A 23 -1.92 6.30 -25.27
C ALA A 23 -3.20 5.64 -24.76
N GLN A 24 -3.34 4.34 -24.99
CA GLN A 24 -4.48 3.59 -24.51
C GLN A 24 -4.41 3.68 -23.00
N ASP A 25 -5.31 4.47 -22.40
CA ASP A 25 -5.40 4.59 -20.94
C ASP A 25 -5.73 3.20 -20.40
N ASN A 26 -4.74 2.55 -19.82
CA ASN A 26 -4.90 1.28 -19.11
C ASN A 26 -5.69 1.54 -17.83
N ALA A 27 -6.97 1.90 -17.97
CA ALA A 27 -7.85 2.28 -16.88
C ALA A 27 -9.27 1.77 -17.12
N PHE A 28 -9.93 1.42 -16.04
CA PHE A 28 -11.35 1.11 -16.05
C PHE A 28 -12.02 1.53 -14.73
N THR A 29 -13.34 1.69 -14.77
CA THR A 29 -14.13 2.12 -13.63
C THR A 29 -15.06 1.00 -13.19
N VAL A 30 -15.13 0.76 -11.88
CA VAL A 30 -16.07 -0.15 -11.25
C VAL A 30 -17.18 0.68 -10.61
N ALA A 31 -18.39 0.53 -11.09
CA ALA A 31 -19.57 1.17 -10.50
C ALA A 31 -19.93 0.49 -9.18
N LEU A 32 -20.37 1.28 -8.20
CA LEU A 32 -20.82 0.77 -6.90
C LEU A 32 -22.31 0.51 -6.90
N THR A 33 -22.75 -0.56 -6.23
CA THR A 33 -24.18 -0.89 -6.07
C THR A 33 -24.94 0.25 -5.38
N ASP A 34 -24.37 0.86 -4.34
CA ASP A 34 -24.95 2.01 -3.62
C ASP A 34 -23.85 3.03 -3.28
N PRO A 35 -23.59 4.02 -4.12
CA PRO A 35 -22.52 5.00 -3.91
C PRO A 35 -22.67 5.88 -2.66
N ALA A 36 -23.84 5.87 -2.02
CA ALA A 36 -24.09 6.64 -0.80
C ALA A 36 -23.67 5.86 0.47
N LYS A 37 -23.45 4.57 0.37
CA LYS A 37 -23.03 3.72 1.49
C LYS A 37 -21.54 3.51 1.52
N ARG A 38 -21.03 3.28 2.75
CA ARG A 38 -19.64 2.83 2.95
C ARG A 38 -19.40 1.52 2.20
N GLY A 39 -18.23 1.42 1.61
CA GLY A 39 -17.79 0.21 0.93
C GLY A 39 -16.45 -0.28 1.45
N LYS A 40 -15.99 -1.35 0.84
CA LYS A 40 -14.67 -1.94 1.09
C LYS A 40 -13.99 -2.25 -0.23
N ILE A 41 -12.69 -2.03 -0.30
CA ILE A 41 -11.88 -2.55 -1.40
C ILE A 41 -10.87 -3.58 -0.88
N LYS A 42 -10.78 -4.69 -1.58
CA LYS A 42 -9.76 -5.73 -1.38
C LYS A 42 -8.88 -5.79 -2.62
N VAL A 43 -7.57 -5.59 -2.44
CA VAL A 43 -6.59 -5.64 -3.54
C VAL A 43 -5.52 -6.67 -3.22
N HIS A 44 -5.27 -7.57 -4.16
CA HIS A 44 -4.25 -8.61 -4.02
C HIS A 44 -3.38 -8.68 -5.27
N LEU A 45 -2.08 -8.52 -5.10
CA LEU A 45 -1.08 -8.73 -6.15
C LEU A 45 0.00 -9.70 -5.63
N ASN A 46 0.53 -10.52 -6.52
CA ASN A 46 1.73 -11.29 -6.25
C ASN A 46 3.01 -10.49 -6.54
N SER A 47 2.95 -9.53 -7.47
CA SER A 47 4.08 -8.66 -7.83
C SER A 47 3.59 -7.30 -8.32
N GLY A 48 4.19 -6.23 -7.77
CA GLY A 48 3.91 -4.85 -8.13
C GLY A 48 3.37 -4.01 -6.98
N SER A 49 3.30 -2.70 -7.21
CA SER A 49 2.89 -1.69 -6.22
C SER A 49 1.39 -1.44 -6.27
N ILE A 50 0.83 -1.12 -5.11
CA ILE A 50 -0.58 -0.73 -4.96
C ILE A 50 -0.63 0.67 -4.35
N THR A 51 -1.09 1.64 -5.15
CA THR A 51 -1.39 3.00 -4.69
C THR A 51 -2.89 3.18 -4.60
N ILE A 52 -3.41 3.56 -3.42
CA ILE A 52 -4.85 3.84 -3.23
C ILE A 52 -5.04 5.23 -2.65
N LYS A 53 -5.86 6.03 -3.30
CA LYS A 53 -6.19 7.39 -2.87
C LYS A 53 -7.69 7.56 -2.62
N GLY A 54 -8.05 8.05 -1.45
CA GLY A 54 -9.40 8.49 -1.16
C GLY A 54 -9.71 9.82 -1.85
N THR A 55 -10.81 9.87 -2.56
CA THR A 55 -11.26 11.04 -3.33
C THR A 55 -12.76 11.26 -3.14
N ALA A 56 -13.32 12.32 -3.74
CA ALA A 56 -14.76 12.58 -3.73
C ALA A 56 -15.54 11.75 -4.78
N ARG A 57 -14.95 10.70 -5.33
CA ARG A 57 -15.59 9.80 -6.30
C ARG A 57 -16.76 9.04 -5.67
N LYS A 58 -17.66 8.60 -6.56
CA LYS A 58 -18.80 7.73 -6.23
C LYS A 58 -18.68 6.33 -6.86
N ASP A 59 -17.52 6.03 -7.40
CA ASP A 59 -17.13 4.79 -8.07
C ASP A 59 -15.67 4.47 -7.72
N VAL A 60 -15.14 3.37 -8.22
CA VAL A 60 -13.73 3.01 -8.09
C VAL A 60 -13.08 3.09 -9.46
N LEU A 61 -12.07 3.96 -9.59
CA LEU A 61 -11.24 4.05 -10.79
C LEU A 61 -9.95 3.27 -10.57
N ILE A 62 -9.66 2.37 -11.47
CA ILE A 62 -8.46 1.53 -11.45
C ILE A 62 -7.65 1.85 -12.70
N ARG A 63 -6.44 2.36 -12.51
CA ARG A 63 -5.40 2.47 -13.53
C ARG A 63 -4.36 1.40 -13.27
N TYR A 64 -3.86 0.80 -14.31
CA TYR A 64 -2.84 -0.22 -14.19
C TYR A 64 -1.72 0.00 -15.22
N LYS A 65 -0.51 -0.35 -14.81
CA LYS A 65 0.67 -0.41 -15.66
C LYS A 65 1.30 -1.77 -15.45
N ALA A 66 1.34 -2.57 -16.50
CA ALA A 66 2.16 -3.79 -16.51
C ALA A 66 3.56 -3.40 -16.95
N GLU A 67 4.57 -3.80 -16.23
CA GLU A 67 5.94 -3.77 -16.74
C GLU A 67 6.08 -4.98 -17.66
N GLU A 68 6.11 -4.72 -18.97
CA GLU A 68 6.58 -5.71 -19.92
C GLU A 68 8.08 -5.87 -19.67
N ASP A 69 8.54 -7.12 -19.48
CA ASP A 69 9.97 -7.39 -19.51
C ASP A 69 10.54 -6.77 -20.80
N ASP A 70 11.31 -5.68 -20.70
CA ASP A 70 12.03 -5.02 -21.80
C ASP A 70 13.09 -5.94 -22.43
N GLU A 71 12.88 -7.24 -22.41
CA GLU A 71 13.66 -8.25 -23.13
C GLU A 71 13.16 -8.48 -24.57
N GLU A 72 12.46 -7.51 -25.20
CA GLU A 72 12.16 -7.60 -26.64
C GLU A 72 13.40 -7.65 -27.55
N GLY A 73 14.60 -7.50 -27.01
CA GLY A 73 15.84 -7.59 -27.78
C GLY A 73 16.56 -8.95 -27.72
N LYS A 74 16.19 -9.85 -26.81
CA LYS A 74 16.86 -11.16 -26.66
C LYS A 74 15.86 -12.30 -26.93
N SER A 75 15.83 -12.73 -28.20
CA SER A 75 15.17 -13.97 -28.57
C SER A 75 15.67 -15.11 -27.66
N LYS A 76 14.88 -15.43 -26.61
CA LYS A 76 15.20 -16.61 -25.80
C LYS A 76 14.94 -17.86 -26.66
N THR A 77 16.00 -18.33 -27.31
CA THR A 77 15.98 -19.61 -28.01
C THR A 77 16.46 -20.69 -27.07
N LYS A 78 15.65 -21.73 -26.87
CA LYS A 78 16.06 -22.92 -26.15
C LYS A 78 16.06 -24.11 -27.12
N GLY A 79 17.24 -24.66 -27.40
CA GLY A 79 17.36 -25.77 -28.34
C GLY A 79 16.93 -25.45 -29.78
N GLY A 80 17.16 -24.21 -30.26
CA GLY A 80 16.76 -23.77 -31.59
C GLY A 80 15.28 -23.40 -31.76
N LEU A 81 14.48 -23.45 -30.69
CA LEU A 81 13.09 -23.07 -30.68
C LEU A 81 12.93 -21.63 -30.22
N LYS A 82 12.21 -20.82 -30.99
CA LYS A 82 11.84 -19.44 -30.62
C LYS A 82 10.64 -19.46 -29.67
N ARG A 83 10.71 -18.78 -28.53
CA ARG A 83 9.55 -18.58 -27.67
C ARG A 83 8.50 -17.74 -28.42
N VAL A 84 7.32 -18.31 -28.57
CA VAL A 84 6.17 -17.63 -29.19
C VAL A 84 5.14 -17.40 -28.08
N GLY A 85 5.15 -16.21 -27.50
CA GLY A 85 4.16 -15.75 -26.53
C GLY A 85 4.26 -16.43 -25.15
N GLY A 86 3.53 -15.93 -24.17
CA GLY A 86 3.37 -16.56 -22.88
C GLY A 86 3.45 -15.59 -21.71
N GLY A 87 2.58 -14.61 -21.66
CA GLY A 87 2.41 -13.73 -20.54
C GLY A 87 1.22 -12.82 -20.80
N GLY A 88 0.00 -13.35 -20.67
CA GLY A 88 -1.18 -12.50 -20.60
C GLY A 88 -1.19 -11.83 -19.22
N MET A 89 -1.46 -10.53 -19.16
CA MET A 89 -1.80 -9.85 -17.92
C MET A 89 -3.15 -10.40 -17.45
N ASP A 90 -3.20 -10.90 -16.25
CA ASP A 90 -4.42 -11.36 -15.59
C ASP A 90 -4.74 -10.40 -14.44
N LEU A 91 -5.59 -9.40 -14.72
CA LEU A 91 -6.11 -8.45 -13.73
C LEU A 91 -7.63 -8.54 -13.73
N GLU A 92 -8.18 -9.00 -12.64
CA GLU A 92 -9.63 -9.14 -12.44
C GLU A 92 -10.13 -8.10 -11.44
N ALA A 93 -11.27 -7.47 -11.73
CA ALA A 93 -11.99 -6.65 -10.80
C ALA A 93 -13.46 -7.03 -10.76
N SER A 94 -14.02 -7.16 -9.57
CA SER A 94 -15.42 -7.48 -9.32
C SER A 94 -16.01 -6.62 -8.21
N GLU A 95 -17.33 -6.42 -8.23
CA GLU A 95 -18.06 -5.67 -7.21
C GLU A 95 -19.31 -6.44 -6.81
N ASN A 96 -19.58 -6.46 -5.51
CA ASN A 96 -20.81 -7.02 -4.94
C ASN A 96 -21.18 -6.28 -3.65
N GLY A 97 -22.29 -5.54 -3.65
CA GLY A 97 -22.79 -4.83 -2.47
C GLY A 97 -21.80 -3.83 -1.87
N ASN A 98 -21.13 -3.03 -2.70
CA ASN A 98 -20.04 -2.10 -2.36
C ASN A 98 -18.74 -2.76 -1.84
N ALA A 99 -18.60 -4.08 -1.99
CA ALA A 99 -17.35 -4.78 -1.81
C ALA A 99 -16.67 -4.96 -3.17
N VAL A 100 -15.60 -4.20 -3.41
CA VAL A 100 -14.81 -4.28 -4.64
C VAL A 100 -13.62 -5.19 -4.38
N THR A 101 -13.37 -6.14 -5.28
CA THR A 101 -12.18 -7.00 -5.25
C THR A 101 -11.37 -6.79 -6.52
N VAL A 102 -10.08 -6.54 -6.38
CA VAL A 102 -9.12 -6.40 -7.48
C VAL A 102 -7.99 -7.39 -7.22
N LYS A 103 -7.68 -8.25 -8.18
CA LYS A 103 -6.64 -9.25 -8.00
C LYS A 103 -5.86 -9.54 -9.26
N SER A 104 -4.60 -9.92 -9.08
CA SER A 104 -3.78 -10.58 -10.08
C SER A 104 -2.95 -11.66 -9.41
N ASP A 105 -3.04 -12.87 -9.95
CA ASP A 105 -2.29 -14.03 -9.49
C ASP A 105 -0.97 -14.22 -10.28
N SER A 106 -0.61 -13.25 -11.14
CA SER A 106 0.62 -13.29 -11.92
C SER A 106 1.87 -13.14 -11.03
N TRP A 107 2.81 -14.06 -11.15
CA TRP A 107 4.14 -13.99 -10.54
C TRP A 107 5.21 -13.46 -11.50
N ASN A 108 4.95 -13.52 -12.79
CA ASN A 108 5.94 -13.20 -13.83
C ASN A 108 5.77 -11.79 -14.41
N ASN A 109 4.61 -11.18 -14.21
CA ASN A 109 4.33 -9.83 -14.67
C ASN A 109 4.12 -8.93 -13.46
N GLU A 110 4.93 -7.92 -13.36
CA GLU A 110 4.75 -6.86 -12.36
C GLU A 110 3.62 -5.94 -12.80
N ILE A 111 2.62 -5.77 -11.93
CA ILE A 111 1.46 -4.92 -12.22
C ILE A 111 1.40 -3.83 -11.16
N ASN A 112 1.59 -2.59 -11.58
CA ASN A 112 1.47 -1.43 -10.72
C ASN A 112 0.05 -0.85 -10.83
N LEU A 113 -0.65 -0.73 -9.71
CA LEU A 113 -2.01 -0.23 -9.62
C LEU A 113 -2.06 1.18 -9.01
N ASP A 114 -2.80 2.09 -9.66
CA ASP A 114 -3.20 3.39 -9.12
C ASP A 114 -4.73 3.43 -9.04
N ILE A 115 -5.27 3.42 -7.82
CA ILE A 115 -6.68 3.25 -7.55
C ILE A 115 -7.23 4.47 -6.82
N GLU A 116 -8.30 5.06 -7.34
CA GLU A 116 -9.06 6.09 -6.66
C GLU A 116 -10.38 5.52 -6.15
N ILE A 117 -10.66 5.74 -4.87
CA ILE A 117 -11.86 5.24 -4.19
C ILE A 117 -12.58 6.38 -3.45
N PRO A 118 -13.87 6.21 -3.07
CA PRO A 118 -14.51 7.10 -2.12
C PRO A 118 -13.75 7.13 -0.78
N VAL A 119 -13.56 8.32 -0.20
CA VAL A 119 -12.76 8.52 1.03
C VAL A 119 -13.16 7.63 2.21
N GLY A 120 -14.43 7.23 2.30
CA GLY A 120 -14.99 6.45 3.41
C GLY A 120 -14.85 4.93 3.28
N PHE A 121 -14.05 4.44 2.34
CA PHE A 121 -13.87 3.00 2.15
C PHE A 121 -12.92 2.39 3.17
N ASP A 122 -13.21 1.13 3.53
CA ASP A 122 -12.24 0.27 4.18
C ASP A 122 -11.33 -0.39 3.14
N ILE A 123 -10.07 -0.62 3.51
CA ILE A 123 -9.05 -1.15 2.60
C ILE A 123 -8.45 -2.43 3.19
N GLU A 124 -8.39 -3.47 2.36
CA GLU A 124 -7.54 -4.63 2.57
C GLU A 124 -6.61 -4.76 1.37
N ALA A 125 -5.32 -4.51 1.54
CA ALA A 125 -4.36 -4.54 0.46
C ALA A 125 -3.20 -5.47 0.78
N HIS A 126 -2.85 -6.30 -0.20
CA HIS A 126 -1.76 -7.25 -0.10
C HIS A 126 -0.93 -7.25 -1.38
N THR A 127 0.40 -7.13 -1.23
CA THR A 127 1.37 -7.43 -2.30
C THR A 127 2.51 -8.29 -1.72
N TYR A 128 3.17 -9.06 -2.59
CA TYR A 128 4.20 -10.00 -2.12
C TYR A 128 5.60 -9.56 -2.54
N ASN A 129 5.80 -9.28 -3.83
CA ASN A 129 7.11 -8.94 -4.39
C ASN A 129 7.08 -7.64 -5.19
N ASN A 130 8.24 -6.99 -5.27
CA ASN A 130 8.55 -5.89 -6.19
C ASN A 130 7.57 -4.72 -6.12
N GLY A 131 7.08 -4.38 -4.94
CA GLY A 131 6.16 -3.26 -4.88
C GLY A 131 5.85 -2.78 -3.47
N ASP A 132 5.42 -1.53 -3.41
CA ASP A 132 5.06 -0.83 -2.19
C ASP A 132 3.54 -0.69 -2.06
N LEU A 133 3.07 -0.54 -0.83
CA LEU A 133 1.71 -0.16 -0.52
C LEU A 133 1.67 1.33 -0.15
N MET A 134 0.99 2.14 -0.96
CA MET A 134 0.83 3.57 -0.72
C MET A 134 -0.64 3.95 -0.61
N MET A 135 -1.07 4.33 0.60
CA MET A 135 -2.44 4.75 0.90
C MET A 135 -2.48 6.22 1.27
N SER A 136 -3.48 6.96 0.81
CA SER A 136 -3.60 8.38 1.17
C SER A 136 -5.04 8.87 1.25
N ASN A 137 -5.30 9.80 2.19
CA ASN A 137 -6.57 10.49 2.35
C ASN A 137 -7.77 9.54 2.57
N ILE A 138 -7.64 8.56 3.44
CA ILE A 138 -8.66 7.54 3.70
C ILE A 138 -9.34 7.80 5.05
N GLN A 139 -10.67 7.67 5.07
CA GLN A 139 -11.49 7.73 6.28
C GLN A 139 -12.10 6.35 6.58
N GLY A 140 -11.23 5.37 6.86
CA GLY A 140 -11.61 3.97 6.95
C GLY A 140 -10.65 3.14 7.80
N GLU A 141 -10.91 1.85 7.81
CA GLU A 141 -10.06 0.84 8.43
C GLU A 141 -9.16 0.22 7.38
N LEU A 142 -7.86 0.19 7.64
CA LEU A 142 -6.86 -0.32 6.73
C LEU A 142 -6.21 -1.57 7.29
N ALA A 143 -6.19 -2.64 6.51
CA ALA A 143 -5.42 -3.86 6.75
C ALA A 143 -4.42 -4.04 5.59
N LEU A 144 -3.15 -3.79 5.87
CA LEU A 144 -2.10 -3.69 4.88
C LEU A 144 -1.05 -4.76 5.13
N THR A 145 -0.77 -5.58 4.13
CA THR A 145 0.24 -6.64 4.22
C THR A 145 1.15 -6.58 3.00
N ASN A 146 2.44 -6.46 3.25
CA ASN A 146 3.47 -6.57 2.24
C ASN A 146 4.47 -7.66 2.67
N TYR A 147 5.20 -8.21 1.75
CA TYR A 147 6.32 -9.08 2.13
C TYR A 147 7.67 -8.42 1.82
N ASN A 148 7.84 -7.91 0.61
CA ASN A 148 9.05 -7.20 0.20
C ASN A 148 8.67 -5.83 -0.36
N GLY A 149 8.70 -4.81 0.48
CA GLY A 149 8.42 -3.42 0.15
C GLY A 149 7.87 -2.64 1.32
N GLU A 150 7.79 -1.34 1.14
CA GLU A 150 7.36 -0.39 2.14
C GLU A 150 5.83 -0.32 2.24
N ILE A 151 5.35 0.08 3.41
CA ILE A 151 3.95 0.41 3.63
C ILE A 151 3.87 1.87 4.08
N THR A 152 3.29 2.71 3.25
CA THR A 152 3.09 4.13 3.53
C THR A 152 1.59 4.46 3.55
N ALA A 153 1.09 4.99 4.68
CA ALA A 153 -0.29 5.42 4.82
C ALA A 153 -0.36 6.86 5.36
N LEU A 154 -0.77 7.80 4.52
CA LEU A 154 -0.75 9.23 4.83
C LEU A 154 -2.15 9.83 4.95
N ASN A 155 -2.33 10.73 5.92
CA ASN A 155 -3.58 11.45 6.15
C ASN A 155 -4.76 10.49 6.39
N ILE A 156 -4.59 9.58 7.33
CA ILE A 156 -5.59 8.56 7.65
C ILE A 156 -6.50 9.04 8.79
N SER A 157 -7.80 8.94 8.57
CA SER A 157 -8.82 9.12 9.61
C SER A 157 -9.50 7.78 9.88
N GLY A 158 -8.98 7.00 10.85
CA GLY A 158 -9.45 5.64 11.08
C GLY A 158 -8.51 4.81 11.92
N SER A 159 -8.31 3.56 11.51
CA SER A 159 -7.36 2.63 12.12
C SER A 159 -6.51 1.94 11.05
N VAL A 160 -5.28 1.55 11.41
CA VAL A 160 -4.36 0.89 10.50
C VAL A 160 -3.73 -0.32 11.19
N ILE A 161 -3.80 -1.47 10.53
CA ILE A 161 -2.98 -2.64 10.81
C ILE A 161 -2.04 -2.81 9.63
N ALA A 162 -0.73 -2.81 9.87
CA ALA A 162 0.25 -2.93 8.81
C ALA A 162 1.32 -3.96 9.18
N THR A 163 1.61 -4.86 8.24
CA THR A 163 2.65 -5.89 8.41
C THR A 163 3.47 -5.98 7.13
N THR A 164 4.78 -5.90 7.27
CA THR A 164 5.72 -6.23 6.19
C THR A 164 6.84 -7.11 6.73
N TYR A 165 7.58 -7.78 5.84
CA TYR A 165 8.77 -8.51 6.25
C TYR A 165 10.03 -7.68 5.98
N ASN A 166 10.17 -7.12 4.78
CA ASN A 166 11.27 -6.24 4.40
C ASN A 166 10.71 -4.91 3.91
N GLY A 167 10.80 -3.87 4.73
CA GLY A 167 10.39 -2.52 4.41
C GLY A 167 10.02 -1.71 5.64
N GLU A 168 10.02 -0.40 5.46
CA GLU A 168 9.53 0.56 6.46
C GLU A 168 8.01 0.55 6.52
N ILE A 169 7.45 0.78 7.71
CA ILE A 169 6.05 1.10 7.89
C ILE A 169 5.95 2.55 8.32
N LYS A 170 5.35 3.38 7.47
CA LYS A 170 5.13 4.80 7.74
C LYS A 170 3.66 5.16 7.75
N VAL A 171 3.16 5.66 8.88
CA VAL A 171 1.74 6.01 9.01
C VAL A 171 1.58 7.40 9.58
N THR A 172 0.71 8.23 8.97
CA THR A 172 0.35 9.54 9.48
C THR A 172 -1.16 9.64 9.64
N PHE A 173 -1.62 9.90 10.85
CA PHE A 173 -3.03 10.06 11.17
C PHE A 173 -3.46 11.51 11.17
N ASP A 174 -4.62 11.81 10.55
CA ASP A 174 -5.41 13.02 10.80
C ASP A 174 -6.29 12.85 12.02
N LYS A 175 -6.88 11.65 12.13
CA LYS A 175 -7.72 11.26 13.26
C LYS A 175 -7.61 9.75 13.52
N VAL A 176 -7.40 9.38 14.76
CA VAL A 176 -7.42 7.97 15.19
C VAL A 176 -8.85 7.57 15.54
N LYS A 177 -9.27 6.38 15.12
CA LYS A 177 -10.55 5.79 15.54
C LYS A 177 -10.47 5.39 17.00
N ASP A 178 -11.35 5.93 17.82
CA ASP A 178 -11.40 5.64 19.25
C ASP A 178 -11.66 4.14 19.51
N GLY A 179 -10.93 3.56 20.44
CA GLY A 179 -11.10 2.19 20.87
C GLY A 179 -10.66 1.11 19.87
N ALA A 180 -10.13 1.48 18.70
CA ALA A 180 -9.65 0.53 17.73
C ALA A 180 -8.22 0.07 18.06
N PRO A 181 -7.97 -1.24 18.29
CA PRO A 181 -6.61 -1.75 18.41
C PRO A 181 -5.91 -1.66 17.07
N MET A 182 -4.61 -1.32 17.08
CA MET A 182 -3.78 -1.23 15.89
C MET A 182 -2.48 -1.98 16.09
N SER A 183 -1.88 -2.43 14.99
CA SER A 183 -0.62 -3.17 15.04
C SER A 183 0.25 -2.84 13.85
N TYR A 184 1.53 -2.58 14.10
CA TYR A 184 2.55 -2.32 13.11
C TYR A 184 3.69 -3.30 13.33
N HIS A 185 3.97 -4.13 12.34
CA HIS A 185 4.99 -5.15 12.45
C HIS A 185 5.84 -5.22 11.17
N THR A 186 7.13 -5.02 11.31
CA THR A 186 8.13 -5.33 10.28
C THR A 186 9.21 -6.25 10.83
N TYR A 187 9.92 -6.95 9.98
CA TYR A 187 11.11 -7.69 10.39
C TYR A 187 12.39 -6.87 10.12
N ASN A 188 12.51 -6.30 8.93
CA ASN A 188 13.61 -5.43 8.54
C ASN A 188 13.05 -4.09 8.07
N GLY A 189 13.28 -3.04 8.84
CA GLY A 189 12.84 -1.67 8.57
C GLY A 189 12.33 -0.98 9.83
N ASP A 190 12.05 0.28 9.70
CA ASP A 190 11.56 1.12 10.78
C ASP A 190 10.04 1.08 10.86
N VAL A 191 9.51 1.38 12.05
CA VAL A 191 8.09 1.67 12.26
C VAL A 191 7.97 3.14 12.66
N ASP A 192 7.50 4.00 11.76
CA ASP A 192 7.34 5.44 11.97
C ASP A 192 5.86 5.84 11.95
N VAL A 193 5.30 6.18 13.10
CA VAL A 193 3.88 6.53 13.21
C VAL A 193 3.70 7.91 13.81
N SER A 194 3.01 8.78 13.06
CA SER A 194 2.67 10.14 13.47
C SER A 194 1.20 10.23 13.87
N PHE A 195 0.95 10.63 15.11
CA PHE A 195 -0.39 10.78 15.69
C PHE A 195 -0.76 12.25 15.93
N PRO A 196 -2.06 12.59 15.91
CA PRO A 196 -2.51 13.88 16.44
C PRO A 196 -2.06 14.08 17.89
N ALA A 197 -1.64 15.28 18.26
CA ALA A 197 -1.13 15.58 19.60
C ALA A 197 -2.11 15.21 20.75
N ALA A 198 -3.42 15.21 20.47
CA ALA A 198 -4.47 14.89 21.44
C ALA A 198 -4.84 13.40 21.50
N VAL A 199 -4.13 12.51 20.81
CA VAL A 199 -4.43 11.08 20.83
C VAL A 199 -4.35 10.50 22.24
N LYS A 200 -5.28 9.59 22.58
CA LYS A 200 -5.26 8.82 23.82
C LYS A 200 -5.06 7.36 23.48
N THR A 201 -3.92 6.80 23.85
CA THR A 201 -3.59 5.41 23.53
C THR A 201 -2.55 4.84 24.47
N SER A 202 -2.58 3.53 24.63
CA SER A 202 -1.53 2.77 25.33
C SER A 202 -0.64 2.11 24.28
N LEU A 203 0.66 2.34 24.37
CA LEU A 203 1.64 1.80 23.43
C LEU A 203 2.33 0.57 24.02
N LYS A 204 2.52 -0.43 23.17
CA LYS A 204 3.34 -1.61 23.43
C LYS A 204 4.36 -1.76 22.31
N MET A 205 5.63 -1.52 22.61
CA MET A 205 6.68 -1.34 21.63
C MET A 205 7.83 -2.31 21.85
N LYS A 206 8.42 -2.81 20.76
CA LYS A 206 9.60 -3.67 20.82
C LYS A 206 10.45 -3.50 19.56
N THR A 207 11.76 -3.37 19.75
CA THR A 207 12.77 -3.63 18.73
C THR A 207 13.78 -4.62 19.27
N GLU A 208 14.34 -5.49 18.45
CA GLU A 208 15.42 -6.41 18.85
C GLU A 208 16.80 -5.77 18.59
N GLN A 209 16.93 -5.02 17.48
CA GLN A 209 18.15 -4.33 17.07
C GLN A 209 17.78 -2.93 16.58
N GLY A 210 17.71 -1.98 17.51
CA GLY A 210 17.36 -0.60 17.27
C GLY A 210 16.89 0.10 18.53
N ASP A 211 16.42 1.33 18.38
CA ASP A 211 15.97 2.20 19.45
C ASP A 211 14.50 2.63 19.30
N ILE A 212 13.92 3.14 20.37
CA ILE A 212 12.54 3.67 20.38
C ILE A 212 12.62 5.16 20.66
N TYR A 213 12.11 5.97 19.74
CA TYR A 213 12.09 7.42 19.79
C TYR A 213 10.68 7.96 19.89
N THR A 214 10.46 8.98 20.70
CA THR A 214 9.17 9.67 20.81
C THR A 214 9.33 11.14 21.18
N ASP A 215 8.46 11.98 20.63
CA ASP A 215 8.29 13.37 21.07
C ASP A 215 7.06 13.59 21.94
N PHE A 216 6.32 12.52 22.27
CA PHE A 216 5.28 12.55 23.28
C PHE A 216 5.86 12.47 24.69
N ASP A 217 5.27 13.28 25.60
CA ASP A 217 5.55 13.14 27.04
C ASP A 217 4.81 11.91 27.57
N MET A 218 5.55 10.81 27.73
CA MET A 218 5.03 9.56 28.28
C MET A 218 6.05 8.86 29.15
N LYS A 219 5.56 8.24 30.24
CA LYS A 219 6.41 7.43 31.10
C LYS A 219 6.56 6.03 30.50
N ILE A 220 7.78 5.71 30.06
CA ILE A 220 8.11 4.39 29.56
C ILE A 220 8.36 3.43 30.73
N THR A 221 7.72 2.27 30.68
CA THR A 221 7.94 1.14 31.60
C THR A 221 8.40 -0.08 30.81
N SER A 222 9.31 -0.85 31.40
CA SER A 222 9.76 -2.12 30.81
C SER A 222 9.14 -3.28 31.59
N SER A 223 8.73 -4.33 30.88
CA SER A 223 8.42 -5.59 31.53
C SER A 223 9.72 -6.23 32.01
N GLY A 224 9.84 -6.49 33.28
CA GLY A 224 11.04 -7.17 33.84
C GLY A 224 11.13 -8.64 33.38
N PRO A 225 12.28 -9.30 33.64
CA PRO A 225 12.45 -10.70 33.28
C PRO A 225 11.41 -11.57 33.97
N LYS A 226 10.73 -12.42 33.20
CA LYS A 226 9.83 -13.45 33.72
C LYS A 226 10.57 -14.79 33.79
N LYS A 227 10.67 -15.36 34.98
CA LYS A 227 11.16 -16.72 35.17
C LYS A 227 9.99 -17.69 35.01
N THR A 228 10.07 -18.61 34.07
CA THR A 228 9.13 -19.71 33.94
C THR A 228 9.85 -20.99 34.35
N GLU A 229 9.33 -21.69 35.35
CA GLU A 229 9.82 -23.00 35.76
C GLU A 229 8.87 -24.06 35.23
N ASP A 230 9.39 -25.02 34.46
CA ASP A 230 8.65 -26.22 34.11
C ASP A 230 9.04 -27.35 35.04
N ASN A 231 8.20 -27.59 36.03
CA ASN A 231 8.43 -28.60 37.08
C ASN A 231 8.40 -30.04 36.56
N LYS A 232 7.98 -30.27 35.32
CA LYS A 232 7.92 -31.62 34.74
C LYS A 232 9.19 -32.04 34.00
N SER A 233 9.98 -31.10 33.54
CA SER A 233 11.23 -31.37 32.79
C SER A 233 12.50 -31.00 33.56
N GLY A 234 12.39 -30.38 34.71
CA GLY A 234 13.55 -29.87 35.45
C GLY A 234 14.25 -28.70 34.73
N THR A 235 13.61 -28.13 33.73
CA THR A 235 14.20 -27.05 32.95
C THR A 235 13.69 -25.70 33.44
N SER A 236 14.61 -24.83 33.87
CA SER A 236 14.30 -23.42 34.17
C SER A 236 14.58 -22.56 32.95
N ARG A 237 13.59 -21.86 32.45
CA ARG A 237 13.74 -20.90 31.38
C ARG A 237 13.52 -19.48 31.88
N ILE A 238 14.50 -18.62 31.67
CA ILE A 238 14.33 -17.18 31.88
C ILE A 238 13.94 -16.57 30.52
N VAL A 239 12.79 -15.95 30.48
CA VAL A 239 12.37 -15.15 29.33
C VAL A 239 12.47 -13.69 29.74
N ILE A 240 13.30 -12.95 29.06
CA ILE A 240 13.36 -11.50 29.20
C ILE A 240 12.33 -10.95 28.22
N ASP A 241 11.30 -10.32 28.75
CA ASP A 241 10.25 -9.69 27.96
C ASP A 241 10.64 -8.22 27.78
N ASP A 242 11.25 -7.89 26.64
CA ASP A 242 11.82 -6.55 26.39
C ASP A 242 10.80 -5.52 25.93
N TRP A 243 9.50 -5.83 26.03
CA TRP A 243 8.46 -4.89 25.67
C TRP A 243 8.53 -3.61 26.52
N LYS A 244 8.54 -2.48 25.82
CA LYS A 244 8.37 -1.16 26.41
C LYS A 244 6.91 -0.77 26.32
N LYS A 245 6.36 -0.24 27.40
CA LYS A 245 4.98 0.24 27.46
C LYS A 245 4.94 1.70 27.85
N GLY A 246 4.00 2.45 27.31
CA GLY A 246 3.80 3.85 27.65
C GLY A 246 2.38 4.30 27.33
N ASP A 247 1.86 5.23 28.10
CA ASP A 247 0.55 5.81 27.90
C ASP A 247 0.67 7.25 27.40
N ILE A 248 -0.02 7.56 26.31
CA ILE A 248 -0.13 8.92 25.79
C ILE A 248 -1.47 9.50 26.27
N ASN A 249 -1.44 10.70 26.87
CA ASN A 249 -2.59 11.44 27.36
C ASN A 249 -3.54 10.61 28.24
N GLY A 250 -2.98 9.78 29.11
CA GLY A 250 -3.74 8.94 30.04
C GLY A 250 -4.14 7.58 29.54
N GLY A 251 -3.61 7.15 28.38
CA GLY A 251 -3.85 5.82 27.84
C GLY A 251 -5.17 5.66 27.10
N GLY A 252 -5.38 4.47 26.53
CA GLY A 252 -6.55 4.11 25.73
C GLY A 252 -6.40 2.73 25.10
N ALA A 253 -6.96 2.54 23.89
CA ALA A 253 -6.79 1.31 23.13
C ALA A 253 -5.30 1.01 22.90
N GLU A 254 -4.93 -0.26 23.00
CA GLU A 254 -3.53 -0.68 22.84
C GLU A 254 -3.13 -0.63 21.36
N ILE A 255 -1.98 -0.02 21.09
CA ILE A 255 -1.29 -0.04 19.81
C ILE A 255 0.02 -0.79 19.98
N THR A 256 0.20 -1.85 19.20
CA THR A 256 1.43 -2.64 19.21
C THR A 256 2.35 -2.22 18.05
N MET A 257 3.61 -1.95 18.35
CA MET A 257 4.66 -1.62 17.38
C MET A 257 5.84 -2.55 17.57
N LYS A 258 6.23 -3.25 16.52
CA LYS A 258 7.33 -4.20 16.59
C LYS A 258 8.17 -4.18 15.32
N THR A 259 9.49 -4.10 15.52
CA THR A 259 10.47 -4.43 14.46
C THR A 259 11.51 -5.41 15.02
N ASN A 260 12.25 -6.09 14.18
CA ASN A 260 13.41 -6.86 14.58
C ASN A 260 14.70 -6.08 14.31
N ASN A 261 14.84 -5.54 13.09
CA ASN A 261 16.01 -4.78 12.66
C ASN A 261 15.52 -3.41 12.17
N GLY A 262 15.59 -2.41 13.03
CA GLY A 262 15.15 -1.05 12.78
C GLY A 262 14.68 -0.35 14.05
N ASP A 263 14.31 0.89 13.91
CA ASP A 263 13.86 1.76 14.99
C ASP A 263 12.34 1.89 15.03
N VAL A 264 11.82 2.31 16.17
CA VAL A 264 10.40 2.66 16.35
C VAL A 264 10.28 4.14 16.64
N TYR A 265 9.59 4.89 15.80
CA TYR A 265 9.33 6.31 15.94
C TYR A 265 7.87 6.57 16.24
N ILE A 266 7.59 7.32 17.30
CA ILE A 266 6.26 7.77 17.70
C ILE A 266 6.25 9.28 17.71
N ARG A 267 5.62 9.90 16.71
CA ARG A 267 5.68 11.33 16.48
C ARG A 267 4.36 12.04 16.72
N LYS A 268 4.44 13.29 17.18
CA LYS A 268 3.31 14.22 17.07
C LYS A 268 3.22 14.70 15.63
N LYS A 269 2.02 14.61 15.06
CA LYS A 269 1.76 15.24 13.78
C LYS A 269 1.84 16.76 13.95
N GLY A 270 2.74 17.39 13.18
CA GLY A 270 2.90 18.84 13.12
C GLY A 270 1.78 19.53 12.35
#